data_7f78d83006f9e1f6414682d8ed9fd2e1
#
_entry.id   7f78d83006f9e1f6414682d8ed9fd2e1
#
_cell.length_a   1.000
_cell.length_b   1.000
_cell.length_c   1.000
_cell.angle_alpha   90.00
_cell.angle_beta   90.00
_cell.angle_gamma   90.00
#
_symmetry.space_group_name_H-M   'P 1'
#
loop_
_entity.id
_entity.type
_entity.pdbx_description
1 polymer ?
#
loop_
_entity_poly.entity_id
_entity_poly.type
_entity_poly.pdbx_seq_one_letter_code
_entity_poly.pdbx_strand_id
1 'polypeptide(L)' 'MARLVKHERNGPYEIPDGTELPVYVCGCGLSKNKPFCDGSHKKTRDEQAGEIYVYDQSGRVRVDKEY' A
#
# COMPACT_ATOMS: atom_id res chain seq x y z
N MET A 1 -0.44 13.03 2.74
CA MET A 1 -0.50 11.58 3.01
C MET A 1 0.12 10.82 1.84
N ALA A 2 1.38 10.50 1.98
CA ALA A 2 2.09 9.78 0.92
C ALA A 2 3.08 8.79 1.54
N ARG A 3 3.39 7.74 0.79
CA ARG A 3 4.34 6.72 1.22
C ARG A 3 5.05 6.15 0.02
N LEU A 4 6.28 5.72 0.26
CA LEU A 4 7.06 5.00 -0.72
C LEU A 4 6.85 3.51 -0.51
N VAL A 5 6.60 2.79 -1.59
CA VAL A 5 6.35 1.36 -1.56
C VAL A 5 7.34 0.68 -2.48
N LYS A 6 7.99 -0.36 -1.96
CA LYS A 6 8.91 -1.17 -2.75
C LYS A 6 8.10 -2.18 -3.55
N HIS A 7 8.17 -2.08 -4.87
CA HIS A 7 7.55 -3.02 -5.79
C HIS A 7 8.62 -3.93 -6.37
N GLU A 8 8.49 -5.22 -6.13
CA GLU A 8 9.43 -6.21 -6.68
C GLU A 8 8.86 -6.90 -7.90
N ARG A 9 7.54 -6.88 -8.04
CA ARG A 9 6.87 -7.47 -9.20
C ARG A 9 6.90 -6.48 -10.37
N ASN A 10 7.23 -6.97 -11.54
CA ASN A 10 7.36 -6.12 -12.74
C ASN A 10 6.23 -6.32 -13.75
N GLY A 11 5.16 -6.97 -13.37
CA GLY A 11 4.01 -7.22 -14.24
C GLY A 11 2.69 -6.91 -13.53
N PRO A 12 1.58 -7.02 -14.24
CA PRO A 12 0.27 -6.74 -13.64
C PRO A 12 -0.19 -7.84 -12.71
N TYR A 13 -1.15 -7.50 -11.87
CA TYR A 13 -1.89 -8.48 -11.10
C TYR A 13 -3.17 -8.84 -11.86
N GLU A 14 -3.49 -10.12 -11.91
CA GLU A 14 -4.72 -10.59 -12.51
C GLU A 14 -5.76 -10.84 -11.43
N ILE A 15 -6.97 -10.33 -11.65
CA ILE A 15 -8.13 -10.66 -10.83
C ILE A 15 -8.87 -11.78 -11.56
N PRO A 16 -8.97 -12.99 -10.97
CA PRO A 16 -9.53 -14.13 -11.68
C PRO A 16 -11.00 -13.94 -12.06
N ASP A 17 -11.39 -14.56 -13.16
CA ASP A 17 -12.80 -14.64 -13.55
C ASP A 17 -13.61 -15.30 -12.44
N GLY A 18 -14.83 -14.83 -12.25
CA GLY A 18 -15.73 -15.39 -11.25
C GLY A 18 -15.51 -14.85 -9.85
N THR A 19 -14.60 -13.88 -9.67
CA THR A 19 -14.40 -13.20 -8.39
C THR A 19 -15.68 -12.47 -7.99
N GLU A 20 -16.14 -12.69 -6.77
CA GLU A 20 -17.34 -12.01 -6.28
C GLU A 20 -17.09 -10.52 -6.07
N LEU A 21 -18.04 -9.71 -6.54
CA LEU A 21 -17.99 -8.26 -6.34
C LEU A 21 -18.93 -7.86 -5.20
N PRO A 22 -18.60 -6.81 -4.44
CA PRO A 22 -17.43 -5.93 -4.62
C PRO A 22 -16.14 -6.59 -4.18
N VAL A 23 -15.05 -6.21 -4.84
CA VAL A 23 -13.70 -6.61 -4.45
C VAL A 23 -12.90 -5.35 -4.14
N TYR A 24 -12.09 -5.37 -3.09
CA TYR A 24 -11.29 -4.23 -2.68
C TYR A 24 -9.84 -4.46 -3.06
N VAL A 25 -9.34 -3.62 -3.95
CA VAL A 25 -7.98 -3.68 -4.45
C VAL A 25 -7.09 -2.78 -3.59
N CYS A 26 -5.89 -3.24 -3.28
CA CYS A 26 -4.96 -2.49 -2.45
C CYS A 26 -4.60 -1.16 -3.11
N GLY A 27 -4.94 -0.06 -2.46
CA GLY A 27 -4.62 1.28 -2.94
C GLY A 27 -3.51 1.96 -2.14
N CYS A 28 -3.18 1.44 -0.96
CA CYS A 28 -2.14 2.03 -0.12
C CYS A 28 -0.74 1.49 -0.39
N GLY A 29 -0.65 0.34 -1.04
CA GLY A 29 0.61 -0.33 -1.35
C GLY A 29 1.14 -1.24 -0.26
N LEU A 30 0.47 -1.35 0.89
CA LEU A 30 0.99 -2.08 2.06
C LEU A 30 0.42 -3.48 2.23
N SER A 31 -0.54 -3.89 1.40
CA SER A 31 -1.15 -5.21 1.53
C SER A 31 -0.13 -6.32 1.32
N LYS A 32 -0.20 -7.33 2.16
CA LYS A 32 0.62 -8.54 2.02
C LYS A 32 -0.02 -9.55 1.07
N ASN A 33 -1.26 -9.30 0.63
CA ASN A 33 -2.01 -10.20 -0.25
C ASN A 33 -2.44 -9.47 -1.52
N LYS A 34 -1.55 -8.69 -2.11
CA LYS A 34 -1.86 -7.96 -3.34
C LYS A 34 -2.30 -8.92 -4.45
N PRO A 35 -3.24 -8.48 -5.29
CA PRO A 35 -3.80 -7.14 -5.43
C PRO A 35 -4.91 -6.80 -4.43
N PHE A 36 -5.27 -7.72 -3.56
CA PHE A 36 -6.40 -7.56 -2.66
C PHE A 36 -6.02 -6.81 -1.39
N CYS A 37 -6.98 -6.04 -0.88
CA CYS A 37 -6.82 -5.34 0.39
C CYS A 37 -6.84 -6.33 1.56
N ASP A 38 -5.88 -6.18 2.47
CA ASP A 38 -5.83 -6.98 3.71
C ASP A 38 -6.03 -6.14 4.96
N GLY A 39 -6.43 -4.87 4.81
CA GLY A 39 -6.64 -3.96 5.92
C GLY A 39 -5.39 -3.18 6.32
N SER A 40 -4.26 -3.38 5.68
CA SER A 40 -3.01 -2.68 6.02
C SER A 40 -3.11 -1.16 5.86
N HIS A 41 -4.06 -0.67 5.03
CA HIS A 41 -4.28 0.76 4.85
C HIS A 41 -4.64 1.47 6.15
N LYS A 42 -5.11 0.75 7.17
CA LYS A 42 -5.42 1.34 8.47
C LYS A 42 -4.20 1.92 9.16
N LYS A 43 -3.01 1.44 8.81
CA LYS A 43 -1.76 1.96 9.35
C LYS A 43 -1.43 3.36 8.84
N THR A 44 -2.08 3.80 7.77
CA THR A 44 -1.78 5.09 7.12
C THR A 44 -2.70 6.21 7.55
N ARG A 45 -3.69 5.94 8.38
CA ARG A 45 -4.75 6.91 8.71
C ARG A 45 -4.25 8.16 9.42
N ASP A 46 -3.15 8.05 10.16
CA ASP A 46 -2.59 9.15 10.91
C ASP A 46 -1.36 9.75 10.23
N GLU A 47 -1.16 9.46 8.94
CA GLU A 47 -0.12 10.14 8.15
C GLU A 47 -0.45 11.60 7.98
N GLN A 48 0.57 12.46 8.11
CA GLN A 48 0.39 13.90 7.99
C GLN A 48 0.50 14.36 6.54
N ALA A 49 -0.30 15.35 6.18
CA ALA A 49 -0.26 15.94 4.84
C ALA A 49 1.12 16.56 4.59
N GLY A 50 1.63 16.41 3.37
CA GLY A 50 2.92 16.96 2.99
C GLY A 50 4.12 16.13 3.40
N GLU A 51 3.92 15.06 4.13
CA GLU A 51 5.00 14.16 4.53
C GLU A 51 5.01 12.89 3.68
N ILE A 52 6.18 12.28 3.56
CA ILE A 52 6.37 11.01 2.85
C ILE A 52 6.91 9.97 3.83
N TYR A 53 6.35 8.78 3.80
CA TYR A 53 6.70 7.72 4.74
C TYR A 53 7.10 6.45 4.02
N VAL A 54 7.89 5.61 4.71
CA VAL A 54 8.11 4.22 4.34
C VAL A 54 7.69 3.34 5.51
N TYR A 55 7.27 2.13 5.22
CA TYR A 55 6.88 1.13 6.22
C TYR A 55 7.79 -0.07 6.07
N ASP A 56 8.46 -0.43 7.15
CA ASP A 56 9.35 -1.58 7.20
C ASP A 56 9.01 -2.46 8.41
N GLN A 57 9.88 -3.39 8.73
CA GLN A 57 9.64 -4.31 9.86
C GLN A 57 9.61 -3.59 11.21
N SER A 58 10.27 -2.46 11.32
CA SER A 58 10.28 -1.66 12.55
C SER A 58 9.13 -0.64 12.60
N GLY A 59 8.33 -0.55 11.55
CA GLY A 59 7.16 0.33 11.51
C GLY A 59 7.33 1.48 10.53
N ARG A 60 6.70 2.60 10.85
CA ARG A 60 6.71 3.78 10.00
C ARG A 60 7.98 4.59 10.18
N VAL A 61 8.59 5.00 9.07
CA VAL A 61 9.74 5.91 9.06
C VAL A 61 9.44 7.06 8.11
N ARG A 62 9.63 8.29 8.59
CA ARG A 62 9.45 9.48 7.75
C ARG A 62 10.66 9.65 6.83
N VAL A 63 10.39 10.00 5.58
CA VAL A 63 11.41 10.23 4.56
C VAL A 63 11.61 11.74 4.41
N ASP A 64 12.86 12.21 4.49
CA ASP A 64 13.18 13.63 4.41
C ASP A 64 13.39 14.14 2.99
N LYS A 65 13.21 13.30 2.00
CA LYS A 65 13.42 13.66 0.60
C LYS A 65 12.09 13.94 -0.08
N GLU A 66 12.07 14.98 -0.90
CA GLU A 66 10.92 15.33 -1.72
C GLU A 66 10.93 14.51 -3.01
N TYR A 67 9.77 14.00 -3.40
CA TYR A 67 9.59 13.26 -4.64
C TYR A 67 8.48 13.87 -5.48
#